data_d6735a75bcc4141054e9f8d3adf58478
#
_entry.id   d6735a75bcc4141054e9f8d3adf58478
#
_cell.length_a   1.000
_cell.length_b   1.000
_cell.length_c   1.000
_cell.angle_alpha   90.00
_cell.angle_beta   90.00
_cell.angle_gamma   90.00
#
_symmetry.space_group_name_H-M   'P 1'
#
loop_
_entity.id
_entity.type
_entity.pdbx_description
1 polymer ?
#
loop_
_entity_poly.entity_id
_entity_poly.type
_entity_poly.pdbx_seq_one_letter_code
_entity_poly.pdbx_strand_id
1 'polypeptide(L)'
;INGAPFDIFFSADKTRPVLLEQQGLVKNESRFTYALGKLALWSSIHGFVDPKGQVLYDKNFRFLAIANPKIAPYGIATMETLVSMRLWKKMDKKLVKGENIAQAFQFIDSGNVELGFVSFSQLMRPNFSAKGSFWEVPQSLYNPIEQQAVLLRDSRLGRTFIEFVQTDKALNIISKFGYDLP
;
A
#
# COMPACT_ATOMS: atom_id res chain seq x y z
N ILE A 1 -6.43 1.86 22.72
CA ILE A 1 -5.95 1.14 23.90
C ILE A 1 -5.51 2.13 24.99
N ASN A 2 -4.84 3.21 24.61
CA ASN A 2 -4.34 4.22 25.58
C ASN A 2 -5.30 5.40 25.80
N GLY A 3 -6.61 5.24 25.57
CA GLY A 3 -7.62 6.27 25.81
C GLY A 3 -7.56 7.50 24.89
N ALA A 4 -6.89 7.40 23.76
CA ALA A 4 -6.84 8.50 22.78
C ALA A 4 -8.25 8.79 22.24
N PRO A 5 -8.64 10.07 22.10
CA PRO A 5 -10.02 10.47 21.80
C PRO A 5 -10.32 10.42 20.29
N PHE A 6 -10.04 9.28 19.65
CA PHE A 6 -10.36 9.08 18.24
C PHE A 6 -11.73 8.44 18.06
N ASP A 7 -12.48 8.89 17.08
CA ASP A 7 -13.79 8.34 16.73
C ASP A 7 -13.68 7.21 15.72
N ILE A 8 -12.76 7.32 14.75
CA ILE A 8 -12.60 6.37 13.64
C ILE A 8 -11.13 5.99 13.51
N PHE A 9 -10.87 4.75 13.14
CA PHE A 9 -9.54 4.27 12.77
C PHE A 9 -9.56 3.77 11.33
N PHE A 10 -8.70 4.36 10.50
CA PHE A 10 -8.42 3.92 9.14
C PHE A 10 -7.09 3.18 9.12
N SER A 11 -7.07 1.98 8.56
CA SER A 11 -5.89 1.13 8.49
C SER A 11 -5.53 0.80 7.05
N ALA A 12 -4.24 0.70 6.77
CA ALA A 12 -3.71 0.22 5.50
C ALA A 12 -3.80 -1.32 5.33
N ASP A 13 -4.34 -2.02 6.32
CA ASP A 13 -4.61 -3.46 6.29
C ASP A 13 -5.90 -3.80 7.04
N LYS A 14 -6.30 -5.08 6.96
CA LYS A 14 -7.45 -5.61 7.73
C LYS A 14 -7.05 -6.17 9.11
N THR A 15 -5.78 -6.45 9.34
CA THR A 15 -5.32 -7.16 10.54
C THR A 15 -5.59 -6.36 11.81
N ARG A 16 -5.29 -5.06 11.79
CA ARG A 16 -5.47 -4.17 12.93
C ARG A 16 -6.95 -3.90 13.25
N PRO A 17 -7.80 -3.57 12.26
CA PRO A 17 -9.25 -3.48 12.48
C PRO A 17 -9.89 -4.76 13.03
N VAL A 18 -9.52 -5.93 12.50
CA VAL A 18 -9.99 -7.22 13.02
C VAL A 18 -9.54 -7.44 14.47
N LEU A 19 -8.30 -7.13 14.81
CA LEU A 19 -7.80 -7.25 16.18
C LEU A 19 -8.57 -6.33 17.14
N LEU A 20 -8.84 -5.09 16.76
CA LEU A 20 -9.63 -4.15 17.56
C LEU A 20 -11.07 -4.65 17.76
N GLU A 21 -11.68 -5.24 16.73
CA GLU A 21 -13.02 -5.85 16.80
C GLU A 21 -13.04 -7.04 17.76
N GLN A 22 -12.07 -7.96 17.65
CA GLN A 22 -11.92 -9.09 18.57
C GLN A 22 -11.71 -8.69 20.04
N GLN A 23 -11.09 -7.54 20.27
CA GLN A 23 -10.88 -6.98 21.61
C GLN A 23 -12.09 -6.18 22.13
N GLY A 24 -13.18 -6.07 21.37
CA GLY A 24 -14.37 -5.31 21.77
C GLY A 24 -14.14 -3.78 21.79
N LEU A 25 -13.12 -3.28 21.10
CA LEU A 25 -12.73 -1.88 21.10
C LEU A 25 -13.37 -1.07 19.96
N VAL A 26 -14.21 -1.69 19.15
CA VAL A 26 -14.93 -1.05 18.05
C VAL A 26 -16.43 -1.17 18.25
N LYS A 27 -17.19 -0.31 17.59
CA LYS A 27 -18.65 -0.43 17.54
C LYS A 27 -19.06 -1.58 16.64
N ASN A 28 -20.06 -2.35 17.07
CA ASN A 28 -20.52 -3.53 16.33
C ASN A 28 -20.84 -3.19 14.87
N GLU A 29 -20.47 -4.08 13.98
CA GLU A 29 -20.74 -4.01 12.53
C GLU A 29 -20.20 -2.74 11.84
N SER A 30 -19.27 -2.02 12.47
CA SER A 30 -18.70 -0.78 11.90
C SER A 30 -17.49 -1.02 10.99
N ARG A 31 -16.94 -2.24 10.95
CA ARG A 31 -15.78 -2.56 10.13
C ARG A 31 -16.16 -2.75 8.67
N PHE A 32 -15.48 -2.02 7.78
CA PHE A 32 -15.67 -2.16 6.34
C PHE A 32 -14.36 -1.92 5.59
N THR A 33 -14.26 -2.49 4.40
CA THR A 33 -13.17 -2.22 3.44
C THR A 33 -13.55 -0.96 2.66
N TYR A 34 -12.67 0.06 2.68
CA TYR A 34 -12.90 1.31 1.95
C TYR A 34 -12.09 1.40 0.67
N ALA A 35 -11.00 0.63 0.56
CA ALA A 35 -10.13 0.62 -0.61
C ALA A 35 -9.33 -0.68 -0.72
N LEU A 36 -8.96 -1.05 -1.92
CA LEU A 36 -7.99 -2.10 -2.21
C LEU A 36 -6.70 -1.45 -2.72
N GLY A 37 -5.61 -1.63 -1.97
CA GLY A 37 -4.31 -1.07 -2.33
C GLY A 37 -3.70 -1.79 -3.51
N LYS A 38 -3.07 -1.04 -4.42
CA LYS A 38 -2.36 -1.58 -5.59
C LYS A 38 -0.86 -1.40 -5.43
N LEU A 39 -0.11 -2.42 -5.80
CA LEU A 39 1.35 -2.43 -5.77
C LEU A 39 1.92 -2.03 -7.13
N ALA A 40 2.98 -1.23 -7.13
CA ALA A 40 3.74 -0.91 -8.33
C ALA A 40 5.24 -1.06 -8.08
N LEU A 41 5.98 -1.52 -9.09
CA LEU A 41 7.43 -1.37 -9.16
C LEU A 41 7.73 -0.05 -9.86
N TRP A 42 8.52 0.81 -9.25
CA TRP A 42 8.80 2.14 -9.76
C TRP A 42 10.29 2.49 -9.71
N SER A 43 10.72 3.29 -10.66
CA SER A 43 12.02 3.97 -10.67
C SER A 43 11.84 5.43 -11.04
N SER A 44 12.59 6.33 -10.44
CA SER A 44 12.64 7.75 -10.84
C SER A 44 13.36 7.96 -12.17
N ILE A 45 14.02 6.92 -12.71
CA ILE A 45 14.74 6.95 -13.98
C ILE A 45 13.78 6.56 -15.11
N HIS A 46 13.68 7.41 -16.13
CA HIS A 46 12.83 7.17 -17.28
C HIS A 46 13.25 5.91 -18.04
N GLY A 47 12.27 5.03 -18.37
CA GLY A 47 12.52 3.80 -19.13
C GLY A 47 13.26 2.70 -18.37
N PHE A 48 13.55 2.89 -17.08
CA PHE A 48 14.29 1.89 -16.29
C PHE A 48 13.42 0.67 -15.91
N VAL A 49 12.17 0.91 -15.62
CA VAL A 49 11.18 -0.16 -15.37
C VAL A 49 10.35 -0.34 -16.63
N ASP A 50 10.37 -1.54 -17.18
CA ASP A 50 9.54 -1.92 -18.33
C ASP A 50 8.12 -2.29 -17.90
N PRO A 51 7.11 -2.28 -18.83
CA PRO A 51 5.71 -2.53 -18.50
C PRO A 51 5.38 -3.95 -17.99
N LYS A 52 6.37 -4.86 -17.92
CA LYS A 52 6.20 -6.25 -17.46
C LYS A 52 7.08 -6.59 -16.26
N GLY A 53 7.84 -5.62 -15.73
CA GLY A 53 8.75 -5.82 -14.61
C GLY A 53 9.94 -6.74 -14.92
N GLN A 54 10.33 -6.88 -16.19
CA GLN A 54 11.44 -7.74 -16.61
C GLN A 54 12.79 -7.27 -16.05
N VAL A 55 12.92 -5.99 -15.75
CA VAL A 55 14.10 -5.40 -15.06
C VAL A 55 14.49 -6.19 -13.80
N LEU A 56 13.55 -6.83 -13.11
CA LEU A 56 13.82 -7.65 -11.93
C LEU A 56 14.64 -8.90 -12.26
N TYR A 57 14.62 -9.39 -13.51
CA TYR A 57 15.41 -10.54 -13.95
C TYR A 57 16.78 -10.13 -14.50
N ASP A 58 16.91 -8.92 -15.03
CA ASP A 58 18.12 -8.45 -15.74
C ASP A 58 19.28 -8.08 -14.79
N LYS A 59 19.01 -7.93 -13.49
CA LYS A 59 19.99 -7.65 -12.42
C LYS A 59 20.85 -6.39 -12.62
N ASN A 60 20.48 -5.48 -13.51
CA ASN A 60 21.24 -4.26 -13.83
C ASN A 60 21.04 -3.14 -12.80
N PHE A 61 20.63 -3.47 -11.58
CA PHE A 61 20.49 -2.55 -10.45
C PHE A 61 21.22 -3.10 -9.23
N ARG A 62 21.68 -2.18 -8.36
CA ARG A 62 22.38 -2.54 -7.11
C ARG A 62 21.39 -2.83 -5.99
N PHE A 63 20.36 -1.99 -5.84
CA PHE A 63 19.43 -2.02 -4.72
C PHE A 63 17.97 -2.00 -5.18
N LEU A 64 17.12 -2.64 -4.40
CA LEU A 64 15.68 -2.71 -4.57
C LEU A 64 15.01 -2.27 -3.26
N ALA A 65 14.36 -1.11 -3.25
CA ALA A 65 13.63 -0.62 -2.09
C ALA A 65 12.31 -1.37 -1.90
N ILE A 66 12.03 -1.77 -0.66
CA ILE A 66 10.76 -2.39 -0.27
C ILE A 66 10.34 -1.87 1.11
N ALA A 67 9.05 -1.88 1.42
CA ALA A 67 8.59 -1.77 2.79
C ALA A 67 8.90 -3.07 3.56
N ASN A 68 9.12 -2.97 4.87
CA ASN A 68 9.45 -4.13 5.69
C ASN A 68 8.29 -5.15 5.73
N PRO A 69 8.45 -6.36 5.20
CA PRO A 69 7.36 -7.35 5.12
C PRO A 69 6.92 -7.90 6.48
N LYS A 70 7.65 -7.65 7.55
CA LYS A 70 7.26 -8.06 8.90
C LYS A 70 6.17 -7.17 9.52
N ILE A 71 6.04 -5.92 9.05
CA ILE A 71 5.20 -4.91 9.71
C ILE A 71 4.34 -4.10 8.75
N ALA A 72 4.65 -4.10 7.45
CA ALA A 72 3.99 -3.25 6.46
C ALA A 72 3.22 -4.08 5.42
N PRO A 73 1.92 -3.80 5.17
CA PRO A 73 1.09 -4.54 4.22
C PRO A 73 1.66 -4.57 2.80
N TYR A 74 2.14 -3.44 2.30
CA TYR A 74 2.82 -3.39 1.00
C TYR A 74 4.14 -4.15 0.96
N GLY A 75 4.82 -4.31 2.09
CA GLY A 75 6.00 -5.16 2.21
C GLY A 75 5.65 -6.64 2.09
N ILE A 76 4.52 -7.07 2.69
CA ILE A 76 3.99 -8.43 2.54
C ILE A 76 3.64 -8.69 1.07
N ALA A 77 2.89 -7.79 0.43
CA ALA A 77 2.53 -7.90 -0.99
C ALA A 77 3.77 -7.95 -1.90
N THR A 78 4.80 -7.15 -1.59
CA THR A 78 6.09 -7.21 -2.31
C THR A 78 6.77 -8.57 -2.16
N MET A 79 6.82 -9.11 -0.93
CA MET A 79 7.40 -10.43 -0.68
C MET A 79 6.63 -11.50 -1.45
N GLU A 80 5.31 -11.51 -1.41
CA GLU A 80 4.46 -12.44 -2.14
C GLU A 80 4.70 -12.36 -3.65
N THR A 81 4.76 -11.14 -4.21
CA THR A 81 5.09 -10.90 -5.62
C THR A 81 6.44 -11.52 -5.99
N LEU A 82 7.48 -11.21 -5.23
CA LEU A 82 8.82 -11.75 -5.50
C LEU A 82 8.90 -13.27 -5.30
N VAL A 83 8.12 -13.85 -4.39
CA VAL A 83 7.98 -15.30 -4.23
C VAL A 83 7.29 -15.91 -5.44
N SER A 84 6.15 -15.37 -5.87
CA SER A 84 5.41 -15.82 -7.06
C SER A 84 6.28 -15.77 -8.32
N MET A 85 7.13 -14.75 -8.44
CA MET A 85 8.10 -14.60 -9.54
C MET A 85 9.38 -15.46 -9.35
N ARG A 86 9.53 -16.20 -8.25
CA ARG A 86 10.74 -16.98 -7.87
C ARG A 86 12.00 -16.12 -7.72
N LEU A 87 11.84 -14.86 -7.33
CA LEU A 87 12.91 -13.87 -7.18
C LEU A 87 13.28 -13.56 -5.73
N TRP A 88 12.44 -13.86 -4.73
CA TRP A 88 12.65 -13.45 -3.33
C TRP A 88 14.05 -13.76 -2.82
N LYS A 89 14.48 -15.02 -2.89
CA LYS A 89 15.82 -15.44 -2.44
C LYS A 89 16.96 -14.81 -3.23
N LYS A 90 16.72 -14.53 -4.53
CA LYS A 90 17.74 -13.93 -5.42
C LYS A 90 17.94 -12.44 -5.12
N MET A 91 16.93 -11.77 -4.57
CA MET A 91 16.94 -10.34 -4.26
C MET A 91 17.46 -10.02 -2.85
N ASP A 92 17.56 -11.00 -1.95
CA ASP A 92 17.84 -10.80 -0.52
C ASP A 92 19.01 -9.83 -0.25
N LYS A 93 20.11 -10.00 -1.00
CA LYS A 93 21.32 -9.13 -0.87
C LYS A 93 21.15 -7.73 -1.47
N LYS A 94 20.10 -7.49 -2.23
CA LYS A 94 19.79 -6.20 -2.87
C LYS A 94 18.70 -5.41 -2.14
N LEU A 95 18.00 -6.03 -1.18
CA LEU A 95 16.86 -5.42 -0.52
C LEU A 95 17.27 -4.30 0.43
N VAL A 96 16.73 -3.10 0.21
CA VAL A 96 16.76 -1.97 1.15
C VAL A 96 15.35 -1.85 1.75
N LYS A 97 15.24 -2.07 3.05
CA LYS A 97 13.95 -2.14 3.77
C LYS A 97 13.65 -0.84 4.47
N GLY A 98 12.56 -0.19 4.08
CA GLY A 98 11.96 0.93 4.82
C GLY A 98 10.97 0.41 5.86
N GLU A 99 10.79 1.13 6.96
CA GLU A 99 9.82 0.81 8.00
C GLU A 99 8.37 0.76 7.48
N ASN A 100 8.09 1.55 6.44
CA ASN A 100 6.79 1.64 5.78
C ASN A 100 6.96 1.96 4.30
N ILE A 101 5.82 1.98 3.57
CA ILE A 101 5.82 2.22 2.12
C ILE A 101 6.24 3.65 1.74
N ALA A 102 6.03 4.63 2.64
CA ALA A 102 6.46 6.00 2.38
C ALA A 102 8.00 6.13 2.43
N GLN A 103 8.64 5.43 3.36
CA GLN A 103 10.11 5.42 3.43
C GLN A 103 10.73 4.66 2.24
N ALA A 104 10.14 3.55 1.82
CA ALA A 104 10.57 2.86 0.60
C ALA A 104 10.50 3.78 -0.62
N PHE A 105 9.40 4.52 -0.76
CA PHE A 105 9.23 5.53 -1.81
C PHE A 105 10.33 6.60 -1.75
N GLN A 106 10.63 7.15 -0.56
CA GLN A 106 11.66 8.18 -0.38
C GLN A 106 13.06 7.71 -0.81
N PHE A 107 13.41 6.44 -0.59
CA PHE A 107 14.70 5.90 -1.03
C PHE A 107 14.87 5.97 -2.55
N ILE A 108 13.79 5.78 -3.30
CA ILE A 108 13.81 5.83 -4.76
C ILE A 108 13.75 7.30 -5.25
N ASP A 109 12.87 8.09 -4.66
CA ASP A 109 12.65 9.50 -5.04
C ASP A 109 13.91 10.36 -4.83
N SER A 110 14.67 10.06 -3.79
CA SER A 110 15.96 10.70 -3.50
C SER A 110 17.13 10.20 -4.37
N GLY A 111 16.92 9.16 -5.21
CA GLY A 111 17.98 8.58 -6.03
C GLY A 111 18.96 7.67 -5.28
N ASN A 112 18.72 7.38 -4.00
CA ASN A 112 19.58 6.48 -3.21
C ASN A 112 19.44 5.01 -3.62
N VAL A 113 18.29 4.65 -4.20
CA VAL A 113 17.97 3.33 -4.72
C VAL A 113 17.39 3.46 -6.13
N GLU A 114 17.83 2.62 -7.04
CA GLU A 114 17.47 2.74 -8.47
C GLU A 114 16.00 2.45 -8.73
N LEU A 115 15.39 1.48 -8.02
CA LEU A 115 13.98 1.11 -8.15
C LEU A 115 13.48 0.47 -6.86
N GLY A 116 12.17 0.34 -6.75
CA GLY A 116 11.56 -0.38 -5.62
C GLY A 116 10.06 -0.50 -5.74
N PHE A 117 9.48 -1.25 -4.81
CA PHE A 117 8.05 -1.41 -4.72
C PHE A 117 7.43 -0.30 -3.89
N VAL A 118 6.39 0.31 -4.44
CA VAL A 118 5.65 1.45 -3.87
C VAL A 118 4.14 1.18 -3.96
N SER A 119 3.32 1.96 -3.25
CA SER A 119 1.88 1.95 -3.53
C SER A 119 1.60 2.69 -4.83
N PHE A 120 0.72 2.15 -5.66
CA PHE A 120 0.31 2.81 -6.91
C PHE A 120 -0.27 4.20 -6.62
N SER A 121 -0.98 4.36 -5.49
CA SER A 121 -1.51 5.65 -5.05
C SER A 121 -0.45 6.74 -4.81
N GLN A 122 0.79 6.38 -4.50
CA GLN A 122 1.88 7.34 -4.40
C GLN A 122 2.26 7.93 -5.76
N LEU A 123 2.07 7.17 -6.84
CA LEU A 123 2.34 7.61 -8.22
C LEU A 123 1.17 8.41 -8.80
N MET A 124 -0.06 8.21 -8.31
CA MET A 124 -1.29 8.88 -8.75
C MET A 124 -1.61 10.16 -7.99
N ARG A 125 -0.74 10.62 -7.08
CA ARG A 125 -0.98 11.84 -6.30
C ARG A 125 -1.10 13.07 -7.22
N PRO A 126 -2.05 13.97 -6.96
CA PRO A 126 -2.10 15.27 -7.63
C PRO A 126 -0.76 16.00 -7.50
N ASN A 127 -0.31 16.64 -8.57
CA ASN A 127 0.96 17.36 -8.64
C ASN A 127 2.24 16.49 -8.54
N PHE A 128 2.10 15.17 -8.41
CA PHE A 128 3.21 14.25 -8.62
C PHE A 128 3.23 13.90 -10.11
N SER A 129 3.99 14.66 -10.88
CA SER A 129 4.38 14.21 -12.22
C SER A 129 5.28 13.01 -12.01
N ALA A 130 4.75 11.78 -12.17
CA ALA A 130 5.51 10.56 -12.01
C ALA A 130 6.72 10.59 -12.94
N LYS A 131 7.83 11.15 -12.43
CA LYS A 131 9.11 11.08 -13.10
C LYS A 131 9.50 9.61 -13.17
N GLY A 132 10.07 9.20 -14.29
CA GLY A 132 10.58 7.84 -14.42
C GLY A 132 9.64 6.86 -15.12
N SER A 133 9.62 5.64 -14.64
CA SER A 133 8.86 4.54 -15.24
C SER A 133 8.38 3.56 -14.17
N PHE A 134 7.26 2.92 -14.40
CA PHE A 134 6.69 1.96 -13.46
C PHE A 134 6.03 0.77 -14.17
N TRP A 135 5.87 -0.29 -13.40
CA TRP A 135 5.05 -1.45 -13.71
C TRP A 135 4.00 -1.62 -12.63
N GLU A 136 2.72 -1.57 -13.01
CA GLU A 136 1.63 -1.94 -12.10
C GLU A 136 1.66 -3.46 -11.93
N VAL A 137 1.86 -3.92 -10.70
CA VAL A 137 1.98 -5.35 -10.41
C VAL A 137 0.62 -6.02 -10.50
N PRO A 138 0.45 -7.06 -11.33
CA PRO A 138 -0.81 -7.79 -11.41
C PRO A 138 -1.25 -8.34 -10.05
N GLN A 139 -2.53 -8.18 -9.72
CA GLN A 139 -3.13 -8.67 -8.47
C GLN A 139 -2.95 -10.18 -8.26
N SER A 140 -2.78 -10.95 -9.34
CA SER A 140 -2.54 -12.39 -9.28
C SER A 140 -1.19 -12.79 -8.64
N LEU A 141 -0.28 -11.84 -8.43
CA LEU A 141 1.04 -12.09 -7.85
C LEU A 141 1.10 -11.86 -6.33
N TYR A 142 0.07 -11.27 -5.72
CA TYR A 142 -0.01 -11.00 -4.28
C TYR A 142 -1.45 -11.02 -3.78
N ASN A 143 -1.67 -11.21 -2.48
CA ASN A 143 -2.98 -11.14 -1.86
C ASN A 143 -3.53 -9.70 -1.84
N PRO A 144 -4.85 -9.48 -1.93
CA PRO A 144 -5.45 -8.15 -1.87
C PRO A 144 -5.01 -7.36 -0.62
N ILE A 145 -4.60 -6.12 -0.83
CA ILE A 145 -4.26 -5.19 0.26
C ILE A 145 -5.55 -4.48 0.69
N GLU A 146 -6.37 -5.18 1.47
CA GLU A 146 -7.64 -4.66 1.96
C GLU A 146 -7.41 -3.58 3.02
N GLN A 147 -7.75 -2.34 2.68
CA GLN A 147 -7.68 -1.22 3.62
C GLN A 147 -9.03 -1.05 4.30
N GLN A 148 -9.04 -1.15 5.63
CA GLN A 148 -10.27 -1.17 6.41
C GLN A 148 -10.36 -0.03 7.40
N ALA A 149 -11.61 0.36 7.70
CA ALA A 149 -11.94 1.33 8.73
C ALA A 149 -12.89 0.73 9.76
N VAL A 150 -12.83 1.27 10.99
CA VAL A 150 -13.71 0.93 12.11
C VAL A 150 -14.09 2.17 12.90
N LEU A 151 -15.31 2.18 13.47
CA LEU A 151 -15.78 3.18 14.43
C LEU A 151 -15.35 2.77 15.84
N LEU A 152 -14.52 3.58 16.49
CA LEU A 152 -14.04 3.35 17.86
C LEU A 152 -15.01 3.89 18.90
N ARG A 153 -15.60 5.06 18.63
CA ARG A 153 -16.58 5.74 19.51
C ARG A 153 -17.86 6.00 18.74
N ASP A 154 -18.97 5.81 19.42
CA ASP A 154 -20.28 6.12 18.87
C ASP A 154 -20.52 7.63 18.89
N SER A 155 -20.07 8.30 17.83
CA SER A 155 -20.32 9.73 17.62
C SER A 155 -21.13 9.94 16.34
N ARG A 156 -22.01 10.95 16.36
CA ARG A 156 -22.81 11.35 15.20
C ARG A 156 -21.89 11.69 14.00
N LEU A 157 -20.83 12.47 14.25
CA LEU A 157 -19.89 12.87 13.20
C LEU A 157 -19.11 11.67 12.63
N GLY A 158 -18.71 10.73 13.50
CA GLY A 158 -18.05 9.51 13.07
C GLY A 158 -18.92 8.67 12.13
N ARG A 159 -20.20 8.46 12.49
CA ARG A 159 -21.17 7.74 11.64
C ARG A 159 -21.37 8.44 10.31
N THR A 160 -21.66 9.74 10.32
CA THR A 160 -21.85 10.53 9.09
C THR A 160 -20.61 10.48 8.18
N PHE A 161 -19.40 10.49 8.75
CA PHE A 161 -18.18 10.39 7.95
C PHE A 161 -17.99 8.99 7.33
N ILE A 162 -18.27 7.92 8.08
CA ILE A 162 -18.23 6.55 7.54
C ILE A 162 -19.27 6.39 6.40
N GLU A 163 -20.49 6.88 6.59
CA GLU A 163 -21.53 6.90 5.54
C GLU A 163 -21.06 7.67 4.30
N PHE A 164 -20.43 8.83 4.49
CA PHE A 164 -19.86 9.60 3.38
C PHE A 164 -18.77 8.81 2.62
N VAL A 165 -17.86 8.13 3.33
CA VAL A 165 -16.78 7.34 2.70
C VAL A 165 -17.32 6.24 1.79
N GLN A 166 -18.51 5.74 2.06
CA GLN A 166 -19.18 4.70 1.27
C GLN A 166 -20.03 5.25 0.11
N THR A 167 -20.14 6.58 -0.04
CA THR A 167 -20.86 7.18 -1.17
C THR A 167 -20.06 7.09 -2.48
N ASP A 168 -20.78 7.07 -3.61
CA ASP A 168 -20.16 7.11 -4.96
C ASP A 168 -19.17 8.28 -5.10
N LYS A 169 -19.48 9.43 -4.48
CA LYS A 169 -18.59 10.60 -4.50
C LYS A 169 -17.23 10.30 -3.88
N ALA A 170 -17.22 9.67 -2.71
CA ALA A 170 -15.98 9.32 -2.01
C ALA A 170 -15.26 8.16 -2.72
N LEU A 171 -16.00 7.14 -3.16
CA LEU A 171 -15.43 6.02 -3.92
C LEU A 171 -14.77 6.48 -5.23
N ASN A 172 -15.36 7.42 -5.94
CA ASN A 172 -14.75 8.04 -7.13
C ASN A 172 -13.45 8.79 -6.80
N ILE A 173 -13.37 9.44 -5.63
CA ILE A 173 -12.13 10.08 -5.18
C ILE A 173 -11.06 9.01 -4.91
N ILE A 174 -11.41 7.97 -4.16
CA ILE A 174 -10.51 6.86 -3.82
C ILE A 174 -9.94 6.22 -5.10
N SER A 175 -10.80 5.92 -6.08
CA SER A 175 -10.39 5.36 -7.37
C SER A 175 -9.44 6.28 -8.15
N LYS A 176 -9.70 7.60 -8.17
CA LYS A 176 -8.81 8.59 -8.82
C LYS A 176 -7.42 8.64 -8.20
N PHE A 177 -7.29 8.28 -6.94
CA PHE A 177 -5.99 8.14 -6.28
C PHE A 177 -5.32 6.78 -6.51
N GLY A 178 -5.82 5.96 -7.43
CA GLY A 178 -5.16 4.73 -7.85
C GLY A 178 -5.42 3.52 -6.94
N TYR A 179 -6.49 3.56 -6.17
CA TYR A 179 -7.00 2.40 -5.44
C TYR A 179 -8.06 1.67 -6.26
N ASP A 180 -8.18 0.37 -6.08
CA ASP A 180 -9.37 -0.36 -6.50
C ASP A 180 -10.45 -0.28 -5.41
N LEU A 181 -11.69 -0.48 -5.81
CA LEU A 181 -12.86 -0.46 -4.91
C LEU A 181 -13.17 -1.87 -4.42
N PRO A 182 -13.76 -2.01 -3.22
CA PRO A 182 -14.19 -3.30 -2.65
C PRO A 182 -15.22 -4.03 -3.49
#